data_2fe527b46cef58c3783c1271b5798313
#
_entry.id   2fe527b46cef58c3783c1271b5798313
#
_cell.length_a   1.000
_cell.length_b   1.000
_cell.length_c   1.000
_cell.angle_alpha   90.00
_cell.angle_beta   90.00
_cell.angle_gamma   90.00
#
_symmetry.space_group_name_H-M   'P 1'
#
loop_
_entity.id
_entity.type
_entity.pdbx_description
1 polymer ?
#
loop_
_entity_poly.entity_id
_entity_poly.type
_entity_poly.pdbx_seq_one_letter_code
_entity_poly.pdbx_strand_id
1 'polypeptide(L)'
;MIVGLKNLKNTYAVGRFGAAQAVGLYVWHTEDKPKESKNMSVISMKQLLEAGVHFGHQTRRWNPKMAPYIYTERNGIYIIDLQKSVGKVDEAYKAIFDIAAEGGNILFVGTKKQAQDAVATEAQRCGMYYVNQRWLGGMLTNFKTIQSRIARLRQIETMSEDGTFDVLPKKEVIELKKEWEKLEKNLGGIKDMPGIPDAIFVVDPKKEKICVQEAHTLGIPLIGIADTNCDPDRKSTV
;
A
#
# COMPACT_ATOMS: atom_id res chain seq x y z
N MET A 1 -13.64 -8.98 1.15
CA MET A 1 -12.26 -8.43 1.23
C MET A 1 -11.38 -9.48 1.87
N ILE A 2 -10.39 -9.97 1.16
CA ILE A 2 -9.49 -11.03 1.62
C ILE A 2 -8.09 -10.45 1.61
N VAL A 3 -7.40 -10.58 2.73
CA VAL A 3 -6.03 -10.16 2.90
C VAL A 3 -5.16 -11.41 2.83
N GLY A 4 -4.27 -11.49 1.86
CA GLY A 4 -3.38 -12.62 1.65
C GLY A 4 -1.94 -12.25 1.97
N LEU A 5 -1.33 -13.00 2.88
CA LEU A 5 0.10 -12.93 3.19
C LEU A 5 0.86 -13.95 2.35
N LYS A 6 1.87 -13.52 1.63
CA LYS A 6 2.83 -14.44 0.98
C LYS A 6 4.27 -14.11 1.34
N ASN A 7 4.97 -15.17 1.72
CA ASN A 7 6.42 -15.29 1.95
C ASN A 7 7.02 -14.47 3.10
N LEU A 8 6.76 -14.92 4.31
CA LEU A 8 7.68 -14.73 5.42
C LEU A 8 8.50 -16.02 5.61
N LYS A 9 9.51 -16.23 4.80
CA LYS A 9 10.57 -17.21 5.09
C LYS A 9 11.93 -16.57 4.92
N ASN A 10 12.52 -16.30 6.09
CA ASN A 10 13.94 -16.16 6.37
C ASN A 10 14.84 -15.42 5.36
N THR A 11 15.20 -14.19 5.69
CA THR A 11 16.62 -13.78 5.72
C THR A 11 16.70 -12.40 6.38
N TYR A 12 16.86 -12.33 7.68
CA TYR A 12 17.34 -11.12 8.34
C TYR A 12 18.60 -11.43 9.13
N ALA A 13 19.71 -11.01 8.56
CA ALA A 13 20.97 -10.91 9.28
C ALA A 13 20.96 -9.59 10.07
N VAL A 14 21.29 -9.73 11.33
CA VAL A 14 21.41 -8.67 12.34
C VAL A 14 22.41 -7.60 11.91
N GLY A 15 22.01 -6.33 11.92
CA GLY A 15 22.87 -5.18 11.67
C GLY A 15 22.40 -3.88 12.36
N ARG A 16 22.83 -3.74 13.63
CA ARG A 16 23.12 -2.50 14.40
C ARG A 16 22.28 -1.23 14.28
N PHE A 17 21.60 -0.94 15.39
CA PHE A 17 21.43 0.33 16.15
C PHE A 17 21.63 1.69 15.45
N GLY A 18 20.60 2.52 15.52
CA GLY A 18 20.72 3.96 15.51
C GLY A 18 19.49 4.71 15.04
N ALA A 19 18.86 5.45 15.96
CA ALA A 19 17.81 6.44 15.73
C ALA A 19 16.36 5.98 15.85
N ALA A 20 15.96 5.55 17.04
CA ALA A 20 14.59 5.60 17.50
C ALA A 20 14.28 7.02 17.98
N GLN A 21 13.82 7.91 17.08
CA GLN A 21 13.14 9.16 17.44
C GLN A 21 12.48 9.72 16.19
N ALA A 22 11.20 9.54 16.09
CA ALA A 22 10.17 10.27 15.37
C ALA A 22 9.18 9.37 14.61
N VAL A 23 8.69 8.33 15.25
CA VAL A 23 7.40 7.75 14.84
C VAL A 23 6.48 7.97 16.03
N GLY A 24 5.61 8.98 15.93
CA GLY A 24 4.55 9.25 16.90
C GLY A 24 3.47 8.15 16.82
N LEU A 25 3.84 6.92 17.03
CA LEU A 25 2.93 5.90 17.52
C LEU A 25 2.58 6.34 18.93
N TYR A 26 1.35 6.81 19.15
CA TYR A 26 0.76 6.85 20.46
C TYR A 26 0.69 5.40 20.97
N VAL A 27 1.82 4.90 21.47
CA VAL A 27 1.82 3.81 22.41
C VAL A 27 1.21 4.39 23.66
N TRP A 28 -0.03 4.01 23.93
CA TRP A 28 -0.65 4.22 25.22
C TRP A 28 0.25 3.53 26.25
N HIS A 29 1.10 4.32 26.92
CA HIS A 29 1.73 3.90 28.17
C HIS A 29 0.62 3.92 29.22
N THR A 30 -0.17 2.87 29.24
CA THR A 30 -0.86 2.47 30.46
C THR A 30 0.02 1.41 31.11
N GLU A 31 0.46 1.71 32.30
CA GLU A 31 1.09 0.74 33.22
C GLU A 31 0.09 -0.30 33.72
N ASP A 32 -0.65 -0.91 32.82
CA ASP A 32 -1.44 -2.10 33.07
C ASP A 32 -0.92 -3.18 32.14
N LYS A 33 -0.17 -4.13 32.76
CA LYS A 33 0.12 -5.42 32.12
C LYS A 33 -1.19 -5.97 31.55
N PRO A 34 -1.28 -6.26 30.26
CA PRO A 34 -2.48 -6.85 29.71
C PRO A 34 -2.64 -8.22 30.38
N LYS A 35 -3.69 -8.36 31.20
CA LYS A 35 -4.29 -9.65 31.52
C LYS A 35 -4.54 -10.33 30.18
N GLU A 36 -4.19 -11.61 30.06
CA GLU A 36 -4.48 -12.47 28.92
C GLU A 36 -5.83 -12.12 28.30
N SER A 37 -5.83 -11.28 27.27
CA SER A 37 -7.04 -10.86 26.60
C SER A 37 -7.40 -11.95 25.59
N LYS A 38 -8.51 -12.61 25.83
CA LYS A 38 -9.30 -13.33 24.81
C LYS A 38 -9.17 -12.60 23.49
N ASN A 39 -8.78 -13.33 22.44
CA ASN A 39 -8.69 -12.91 21.02
C ASN A 39 -9.72 -11.85 20.65
N MET A 40 -9.41 -10.57 20.84
CA MET A 40 -10.18 -9.49 20.22
C MET A 40 -9.55 -9.25 18.86
N SER A 41 -10.27 -9.64 17.80
CA SER A 41 -9.90 -9.31 16.44
C SER A 41 -9.79 -7.80 16.26
N VAL A 42 -8.83 -7.34 15.45
CA VAL A 42 -8.57 -5.92 15.15
C VAL A 42 -9.82 -5.22 14.59
N ILE A 43 -10.62 -5.95 13.82
CA ILE A 43 -11.89 -5.46 13.24
C ILE A 43 -12.99 -6.48 13.51
N SER A 44 -14.13 -6.01 14.04
CA SER A 44 -15.27 -6.87 14.27
C SER A 44 -16.02 -7.18 12.96
N MET A 45 -16.64 -8.36 12.88
CA MET A 45 -17.48 -8.74 11.75
C MET A 45 -18.62 -7.72 11.52
N LYS A 46 -19.17 -7.13 12.58
CA LYS A 46 -20.23 -6.13 12.49
C LYS A 46 -19.76 -4.89 11.74
N GLN A 47 -18.57 -4.38 12.03
CA GLN A 47 -17.97 -3.24 11.31
C GLN A 47 -17.76 -3.53 9.84
N LEU A 48 -17.28 -4.73 9.49
CA LEU A 48 -17.13 -5.16 8.11
C LEU A 48 -18.48 -5.23 7.36
N LEU A 49 -19.52 -5.69 8.03
CA LEU A 49 -20.88 -5.77 7.49
C LEU A 49 -21.48 -4.37 7.26
N GLU A 50 -21.33 -3.47 8.22
CA GLU A 50 -21.78 -2.08 8.13
C GLU A 50 -21.05 -1.30 7.03
N ALA A 51 -19.76 -1.57 6.82
CA ALA A 51 -18.98 -1.01 5.72
C ALA A 51 -19.31 -1.62 4.34
N GLY A 52 -20.19 -2.63 4.27
CA GLY A 52 -20.61 -3.25 3.01
C GLY A 52 -19.52 -4.06 2.30
N VAL A 53 -18.41 -4.43 2.97
CA VAL A 53 -17.28 -5.12 2.35
C VAL A 53 -17.55 -6.59 2.03
N HIS A 54 -18.69 -7.13 2.42
CA HIS A 54 -19.13 -8.47 2.08
C HIS A 54 -19.63 -8.60 0.63
N PHE A 55 -19.93 -7.49 -0.05
CA PHE A 55 -20.29 -7.49 -1.46
C PHE A 55 -19.05 -7.63 -2.34
N GLY A 56 -19.01 -8.72 -3.10
CA GLY A 56 -18.00 -8.93 -4.12
C GLY A 56 -18.44 -8.41 -5.50
N HIS A 57 -17.79 -8.89 -6.55
CA HIS A 57 -18.13 -8.58 -7.94
C HIS A 57 -19.29 -9.45 -8.45
N GLN A 58 -19.82 -9.05 -9.60
CA GLN A 58 -20.80 -9.86 -10.37
C GLN A 58 -20.23 -11.25 -10.65
N THR A 59 -21.08 -12.28 -10.64
CA THR A 59 -20.71 -13.68 -10.83
C THR A 59 -19.88 -13.94 -12.09
N ARG A 60 -20.19 -13.27 -13.21
CA ARG A 60 -19.43 -13.39 -14.47
C ARG A 60 -17.98 -12.89 -14.43
N ARG A 61 -17.59 -12.13 -13.39
CA ARG A 61 -16.25 -11.53 -13.26
C ARG A 61 -15.38 -12.18 -12.21
N TRP A 62 -15.86 -13.22 -11.55
CA TRP A 62 -15.16 -13.85 -10.45
C TRP A 62 -13.94 -14.65 -10.90
N ASN A 63 -13.10 -15.01 -9.96
CA ASN A 63 -12.00 -15.94 -10.16
C ASN A 63 -12.35 -17.26 -9.45
N PRO A 64 -12.32 -18.43 -10.13
CA PRO A 64 -12.62 -19.73 -9.52
C PRO A 64 -11.77 -20.06 -8.29
N LYS A 65 -10.54 -19.58 -8.22
CA LYS A 65 -9.67 -19.76 -7.05
C LYS A 65 -10.18 -19.05 -5.79
N MET A 66 -11.13 -18.12 -5.93
CA MET A 66 -11.80 -17.46 -4.82
C MET A 66 -12.94 -18.27 -4.21
N ALA A 67 -13.32 -19.39 -4.81
CA ALA A 67 -14.39 -20.25 -4.30
C ALA A 67 -14.32 -20.54 -2.81
N PRO A 68 -13.15 -20.85 -2.20
CA PRO A 68 -13.06 -21.09 -0.75
C PRO A 68 -13.44 -19.91 0.14
N TYR A 69 -13.45 -18.69 -0.41
CA TYR A 69 -13.70 -17.44 0.31
C TYR A 69 -15.06 -16.83 0.04
N ILE A 70 -15.86 -17.49 -0.79
CA ILE A 70 -17.22 -17.08 -1.13
C ILE A 70 -18.18 -17.83 -0.23
N TYR A 71 -19.08 -17.07 0.43
CA TYR A 71 -20.13 -17.63 1.27
C TYR A 71 -21.32 -18.11 0.45
N THR A 72 -21.86 -17.26 -0.44
CA THR A 72 -23.02 -17.54 -1.28
C THR A 72 -23.08 -16.57 -2.45
N GLU A 73 -24.06 -16.82 -3.34
CA GLU A 73 -24.45 -15.90 -4.39
C GLU A 73 -25.83 -15.32 -4.09
N ARG A 74 -26.00 -14.02 -4.34
CA ARG A 74 -27.32 -13.36 -4.23
C ARG A 74 -27.45 -12.29 -5.31
N ASN A 75 -28.52 -12.33 -6.08
CA ASN A 75 -28.83 -11.36 -7.14
C ASN A 75 -27.68 -11.18 -8.16
N GLY A 76 -26.99 -12.27 -8.53
CA GLY A 76 -25.89 -12.23 -9.48
C GLY A 76 -24.60 -11.60 -8.95
N ILE A 77 -24.47 -11.46 -7.62
CA ILE A 77 -23.28 -10.94 -6.94
C ILE A 77 -22.83 -11.98 -5.90
N TYR A 78 -21.53 -12.24 -5.85
CA TYR A 78 -20.95 -13.10 -4.81
C TYR A 78 -20.82 -12.35 -3.50
N ILE A 79 -21.14 -13.06 -2.41
CA ILE A 79 -20.98 -12.57 -1.04
C ILE A 79 -19.76 -13.26 -0.44
N ILE A 80 -18.85 -12.44 0.10
CA ILE A 80 -17.60 -12.88 0.70
C ILE A 80 -17.84 -13.38 2.12
N ASP A 81 -17.16 -14.46 2.50
CA ASP A 81 -17.18 -15.00 3.85
C ASP A 81 -16.38 -14.11 4.80
N LEU A 82 -17.10 -13.29 5.58
CA LEU A 82 -16.48 -12.35 6.52
C LEU A 82 -15.77 -13.04 7.70
N GLN A 83 -16.15 -14.27 8.07
CA GLN A 83 -15.44 -14.99 9.15
C GLN A 83 -13.99 -15.25 8.76
N LYS A 84 -13.78 -15.69 7.52
CA LYS A 84 -12.42 -15.85 6.97
C LYS A 84 -11.70 -14.53 6.78
N SER A 85 -12.45 -13.49 6.41
CA SER A 85 -11.87 -12.15 6.24
C SER A 85 -11.32 -11.59 7.53
N VAL A 86 -12.03 -11.73 8.67
CA VAL A 86 -11.55 -11.29 9.99
C VAL A 86 -10.23 -11.96 10.34
N GLY A 87 -10.14 -13.30 10.22
CA GLY A 87 -8.90 -14.00 10.51
C GLY A 87 -7.72 -13.55 9.61
N LYS A 88 -8.00 -13.27 8.32
CA LYS A 88 -6.98 -12.75 7.39
C LYS A 88 -6.56 -11.31 7.68
N VAL A 89 -7.45 -10.49 8.20
CA VAL A 89 -7.11 -9.14 8.67
C VAL A 89 -6.18 -9.20 9.88
N ASP A 90 -6.45 -10.09 10.84
CA ASP A 90 -5.60 -10.26 12.02
C ASP A 90 -4.18 -10.76 11.64
N GLU A 91 -4.09 -11.72 10.69
CA GLU A 91 -2.80 -12.17 10.14
C GLU A 91 -2.02 -11.02 9.47
N ALA A 92 -2.71 -10.22 8.65
CA ALA A 92 -2.11 -9.09 7.95
C ALA A 92 -1.66 -7.99 8.90
N TYR A 93 -2.49 -7.69 9.90
CA TYR A 93 -2.16 -6.70 10.93
C TYR A 93 -0.89 -7.10 11.67
N LYS A 94 -0.80 -8.38 12.10
CA LYS A 94 0.39 -8.87 12.78
C LYS A 94 1.64 -8.74 11.90
N ALA A 95 1.57 -9.12 10.63
CA ALA A 95 2.71 -9.01 9.72
C ALA A 95 3.15 -7.56 9.49
N ILE A 96 2.19 -6.62 9.34
CA ILE A 96 2.50 -5.20 9.21
C ILE A 96 3.10 -4.66 10.51
N PHE A 97 2.54 -5.07 11.64
CA PHE A 97 3.04 -4.68 12.96
C PHE A 97 4.49 -5.12 13.19
N ASP A 98 4.81 -6.37 12.88
CA ASP A 98 6.17 -6.92 13.03
C ASP A 98 7.17 -6.11 12.18
N ILE A 99 6.85 -5.83 10.91
CA ILE A 99 7.69 -5.03 10.01
C ILE A 99 7.84 -3.59 10.51
N ALA A 100 6.75 -2.97 10.96
CA ALA A 100 6.78 -1.61 11.48
C ALA A 100 7.56 -1.50 12.81
N ALA A 101 7.46 -2.51 13.68
CA ALA A 101 8.19 -2.58 14.93
C ALA A 101 9.71 -2.68 14.71
N GLU A 102 10.14 -3.29 13.60
CA GLU A 102 11.55 -3.33 13.16
C GLU A 102 12.01 -2.03 12.48
N GLY A 103 11.12 -1.04 12.33
CA GLY A 103 11.41 0.22 11.65
C GLY A 103 11.37 0.13 10.13
N GLY A 104 10.73 -0.89 9.58
CA GLY A 104 10.60 -1.09 8.15
C GLY A 104 9.66 -0.08 7.47
N ASN A 105 9.94 0.22 6.21
CA ASN A 105 9.17 1.14 5.39
C ASN A 105 8.07 0.41 4.63
N ILE A 106 6.85 0.91 4.71
CA ILE A 106 5.68 0.32 4.06
C ILE A 106 5.20 1.25 2.94
N LEU A 107 5.01 0.69 1.75
CA LEU A 107 4.46 1.41 0.60
C LEU A 107 2.98 1.05 0.42
N PHE A 108 2.11 2.05 0.55
CA PHE A 108 0.68 1.90 0.29
C PHE A 108 0.35 2.17 -1.16
N VAL A 109 -0.32 1.23 -1.83
CA VAL A 109 -0.65 1.32 -3.26
C VAL A 109 -2.14 1.16 -3.47
N GLY A 110 -2.77 2.16 -4.09
CA GLY A 110 -4.19 2.10 -4.40
C GLY A 110 -4.61 3.16 -5.41
N THR A 111 -4.65 2.80 -6.69
CA THR A 111 -5.00 3.71 -7.79
C THR A 111 -6.48 3.73 -8.13
N LYS A 112 -7.31 2.97 -7.40
CA LYS A 112 -8.76 2.94 -7.58
C LYS A 112 -9.35 4.25 -7.01
N LYS A 113 -10.23 4.93 -7.78
CA LYS A 113 -10.79 6.23 -7.38
C LYS A 113 -11.33 6.26 -5.95
N GLN A 114 -11.98 5.17 -5.52
CA GLN A 114 -12.55 5.06 -4.18
C GLN A 114 -11.48 4.89 -3.08
N ALA A 115 -10.27 4.48 -3.43
CA ALA A 115 -9.18 4.22 -2.48
C ALA A 115 -8.13 5.33 -2.46
N GLN A 116 -8.07 6.18 -3.49
CA GLN A 116 -7.00 7.17 -3.67
C GLN A 116 -6.82 8.09 -2.46
N ASP A 117 -7.92 8.67 -1.98
CA ASP A 117 -7.89 9.64 -0.88
C ASP A 117 -7.62 8.93 0.45
N ALA A 118 -8.26 7.78 0.68
CA ALA A 118 -8.05 7.00 1.89
C ALA A 118 -6.60 6.51 2.02
N VAL A 119 -6.02 6.01 0.92
CA VAL A 119 -4.62 5.55 0.89
C VAL A 119 -3.65 6.70 1.18
N ALA A 120 -3.86 7.88 0.58
CA ALA A 120 -3.01 9.04 0.83
C ALA A 120 -3.12 9.52 2.28
N THR A 121 -4.34 9.67 2.79
CA THR A 121 -4.60 10.16 4.16
C THR A 121 -4.00 9.22 5.21
N GLU A 122 -4.24 7.92 5.08
CA GLU A 122 -3.76 6.95 6.07
C GLU A 122 -2.23 6.75 5.99
N ALA A 123 -1.64 6.76 4.79
CA ALA A 123 -0.19 6.69 4.65
C ALA A 123 0.50 7.92 5.27
N GLN A 124 -0.03 9.12 5.03
CA GLN A 124 0.48 10.35 5.65
C GLN A 124 0.32 10.34 7.17
N ARG A 125 -0.83 9.84 7.68
CA ARG A 125 -1.09 9.72 9.10
C ARG A 125 -0.06 8.86 9.83
N CYS A 126 0.42 7.78 9.20
CA CYS A 126 1.43 6.90 9.77
C CYS A 126 2.87 7.23 9.34
N GLY A 127 3.09 8.32 8.60
CA GLY A 127 4.41 8.72 8.12
C GLY A 127 5.04 7.78 7.10
N MET A 128 4.21 7.04 6.37
CA MET A 128 4.64 6.08 5.35
C MET A 128 4.38 6.58 3.94
N TYR A 129 4.86 5.85 2.94
CA TYR A 129 4.85 6.22 1.54
C TYR A 129 3.62 5.68 0.81
N TYR A 130 3.21 6.36 -0.26
CA TYR A 130 2.03 5.93 -1.02
C TYR A 130 2.12 6.22 -2.51
N VAL A 131 1.37 5.42 -3.28
CA VAL A 131 1.09 5.63 -4.70
C VAL A 131 -0.41 5.51 -4.91
N ASN A 132 -1.07 6.65 -5.14
CA ASN A 132 -2.53 6.72 -5.24
C ASN A 132 -3.04 7.10 -6.63
N GLN A 133 -2.19 7.51 -7.58
CA GLN A 133 -2.62 7.91 -8.92
C GLN A 133 -2.39 6.81 -9.95
N ARG A 134 -1.15 6.57 -10.33
CA ARG A 134 -0.79 5.58 -11.33
C ARG A 134 0.53 4.92 -10.97
N TRP A 135 0.55 3.59 -10.97
CA TRP A 135 1.80 2.87 -10.89
C TRP A 135 2.59 3.02 -12.19
N LEU A 136 3.80 3.53 -12.11
CA LEU A 136 4.72 3.61 -13.24
C LEU A 136 5.51 2.32 -13.32
N GLY A 137 5.53 1.67 -14.50
CA GLY A 137 6.34 0.46 -14.69
C GLY A 137 7.82 0.73 -14.37
N GLY A 138 8.44 -0.18 -13.61
CA GLY A 138 9.80 -0.01 -13.13
C GLY A 138 9.94 0.84 -11.87
N MET A 139 8.85 1.14 -11.16
CA MET A 139 8.89 1.99 -9.96
C MET A 139 9.78 1.41 -8.87
N LEU A 140 9.85 0.09 -8.74
CA LEU A 140 10.73 -0.60 -7.80
C LEU A 140 11.89 -1.27 -8.51
N THR A 141 11.65 -1.98 -9.60
CA THR A 141 12.69 -2.72 -10.34
C THR A 141 13.70 -1.80 -11.02
N ASN A 142 13.30 -0.57 -11.35
CA ASN A 142 14.19 0.47 -11.88
C ASN A 142 14.18 1.72 -10.99
N PHE A 143 14.33 1.51 -9.68
CA PHE A 143 14.23 2.57 -8.68
C PHE A 143 15.25 3.70 -8.90
N LYS A 144 16.45 3.41 -9.43
CA LYS A 144 17.46 4.43 -9.77
C LYS A 144 16.92 5.48 -10.76
N THR A 145 16.15 5.05 -11.76
CA THR A 145 15.51 5.98 -12.71
C THR A 145 14.42 6.79 -12.02
N ILE A 146 13.64 6.18 -11.13
CA ILE A 146 12.62 6.90 -10.36
C ILE A 146 13.28 7.95 -9.45
N GLN A 147 14.38 7.63 -8.77
CA GLN A 147 15.13 8.60 -7.97
C GLN A 147 15.60 9.79 -8.80
N SER A 148 16.07 9.57 -10.04
CA SER A 148 16.45 10.69 -10.91
C SER A 148 15.26 11.60 -11.27
N ARG A 149 14.05 11.04 -11.39
CA ARG A 149 12.83 11.82 -11.61
C ARG A 149 12.38 12.56 -10.35
N ILE A 150 12.55 11.97 -9.17
CA ILE A 150 12.32 12.62 -7.88
C ILE A 150 13.32 13.77 -7.69
N ALA A 151 14.60 13.56 -8.03
CA ALA A 151 15.59 14.63 -8.00
C ALA A 151 15.21 15.80 -8.93
N ARG A 152 14.68 15.50 -10.13
CA ARG A 152 14.16 16.51 -11.04
C ARG A 152 12.96 17.26 -10.46
N LEU A 153 12.05 16.55 -9.79
CA LEU A 153 10.91 17.17 -9.09
C LEU A 153 11.40 18.18 -8.03
N ARG A 154 12.33 17.76 -7.17
CA ARG A 154 12.92 18.63 -6.14
C ARG A 154 13.67 19.81 -6.75
N GLN A 155 14.37 19.61 -7.87
CA GLN A 155 15.04 20.70 -8.59
C GLN A 155 14.05 21.77 -9.04
N ILE A 156 12.90 21.38 -9.63
CA ILE A 156 11.87 22.34 -10.07
C ILE A 156 11.26 23.09 -8.88
N GLU A 157 11.07 22.41 -7.75
CA GLU A 157 10.61 23.04 -6.50
C GLU A 157 11.60 24.11 -6.02
N THR A 158 12.89 23.77 -5.93
CA THR A 158 13.94 24.72 -5.56
C THR A 158 13.97 25.91 -6.51
N MET A 159 13.87 25.70 -7.84
CA MET A 159 13.81 26.76 -8.82
C MET A 159 12.59 27.70 -8.63
N SER A 160 11.47 27.16 -8.13
CA SER A 160 10.29 27.96 -7.80
C SER A 160 10.47 28.79 -6.55
N GLU A 161 11.21 28.27 -5.55
CA GLU A 161 11.49 28.96 -4.28
C GLU A 161 12.58 30.02 -4.40
N ASP A 162 13.62 29.76 -5.20
CA ASP A 162 14.75 30.65 -5.43
C ASP A 162 14.45 31.84 -6.36
N GLY A 163 13.21 31.99 -6.82
CA GLY A 163 12.82 33.07 -7.73
C GLY A 163 13.36 32.92 -9.17
N THR A 164 13.93 31.76 -9.51
CA THR A 164 14.43 31.47 -10.87
C THR A 164 13.32 31.61 -11.92
N PHE A 165 12.07 31.35 -11.54
CA PHE A 165 10.91 31.48 -12.45
C PHE A 165 10.66 32.91 -12.89
N ASP A 166 11.11 33.93 -12.16
CA ASP A 166 10.92 35.34 -12.52
C ASP A 166 11.90 35.78 -13.61
N VAL A 167 13.03 35.08 -13.76
CA VAL A 167 14.06 35.38 -14.77
C VAL A 167 13.80 34.60 -16.07
N LEU A 168 13.10 33.50 -16.04
CA LEU A 168 12.83 32.64 -17.19
C LEU A 168 11.72 33.18 -18.08
N PRO A 169 11.77 32.90 -19.41
CA PRO A 169 10.66 33.20 -20.32
C PRO A 169 9.35 32.53 -19.86
N LYS A 170 8.22 33.25 -19.96
CA LYS A 170 6.89 32.72 -19.50
C LYS A 170 6.53 31.37 -20.09
N LYS A 171 6.95 31.07 -21.32
CA LYS A 171 6.70 29.76 -21.96
C LYS A 171 7.39 28.63 -21.22
N GLU A 172 8.66 28.81 -20.86
CA GLU A 172 9.45 27.80 -20.13
C GLU A 172 8.88 27.55 -18.72
N VAL A 173 8.49 28.62 -18.02
CA VAL A 173 7.85 28.53 -16.71
C VAL A 173 6.56 27.69 -16.78
N ILE A 174 5.75 27.87 -17.82
CA ILE A 174 4.53 27.08 -18.01
C ILE A 174 4.85 25.60 -18.26
N GLU A 175 5.89 25.32 -19.03
CA GLU A 175 6.33 23.93 -19.29
C GLU A 175 6.88 23.26 -18.01
N LEU A 176 7.70 23.97 -17.22
CA LEU A 176 8.21 23.51 -15.94
C LEU A 176 7.09 23.25 -14.92
N LYS A 177 6.10 24.14 -14.85
CA LYS A 177 4.94 23.92 -13.97
C LYS A 177 4.13 22.69 -14.36
N LYS A 178 3.92 22.45 -15.67
CA LYS A 178 3.25 21.23 -16.15
C LYS A 178 4.06 19.97 -15.86
N GLU A 179 5.39 20.05 -15.99
CA GLU A 179 6.28 18.95 -15.63
C GLU A 179 6.19 18.67 -14.13
N TRP A 180 6.26 19.69 -13.30
CA TRP A 180 6.11 19.60 -11.84
C TRP A 180 4.79 18.94 -11.44
N GLU A 181 3.66 19.45 -11.92
CA GLU A 181 2.34 18.89 -11.63
C GLU A 181 2.26 17.40 -11.97
N LYS A 182 2.81 17.00 -13.11
CA LYS A 182 2.82 15.59 -13.54
C LYS A 182 3.70 14.72 -12.65
N LEU A 183 4.87 15.22 -12.26
CA LEU A 183 5.79 14.49 -11.38
C LEU A 183 5.23 14.40 -9.97
N GLU A 184 4.76 15.50 -9.41
CA GLU A 184 4.16 15.55 -8.06
C GLU A 184 2.95 14.63 -7.96
N LYS A 185 2.06 14.66 -8.94
CA LYS A 185 0.89 13.79 -8.98
C LYS A 185 1.23 12.31 -8.91
N ASN A 186 2.32 11.87 -9.56
CA ASN A 186 2.66 10.44 -9.67
C ASN A 186 3.72 9.98 -8.66
N LEU A 187 4.60 10.87 -8.23
CA LEU A 187 5.77 10.53 -7.41
C LEU A 187 5.78 11.23 -6.05
N GLY A 188 4.88 12.20 -5.81
CA GLY A 188 4.84 12.98 -4.57
C GLY A 188 4.77 12.10 -3.33
N GLY A 189 3.96 11.03 -3.36
CA GLY A 189 3.83 10.13 -2.22
C GLY A 189 5.05 9.24 -1.91
N ILE A 190 6.02 9.17 -2.82
CA ILE A 190 7.28 8.42 -2.63
C ILE A 190 8.52 9.32 -2.66
N LYS A 191 8.32 10.63 -2.62
CA LYS A 191 9.38 11.63 -2.73
C LYS A 191 10.47 11.46 -1.66
N ASP A 192 10.08 11.14 -0.45
CA ASP A 192 10.98 11.01 0.69
C ASP A 192 11.35 9.55 1.02
N MET A 193 10.99 8.62 0.14
CA MET A 193 11.28 7.20 0.32
C MET A 193 12.80 6.95 0.14
N PRO A 194 13.49 6.42 1.18
CA PRO A 194 14.94 6.28 1.16
C PRO A 194 15.43 5.19 0.22
N GLY A 195 14.60 4.19 -0.04
CA GLY A 195 14.98 3.00 -0.81
C GLY A 195 13.77 2.15 -1.20
N ILE A 196 14.04 0.90 -1.53
CA ILE A 196 13.00 -0.10 -1.78
C ILE A 196 12.26 -0.37 -0.46
N PRO A 197 10.92 -0.43 -0.46
CA PRO A 197 10.15 -0.65 0.76
C PRO A 197 10.29 -2.09 1.27
N ASP A 198 10.17 -2.27 2.58
CA ASP A 198 10.23 -3.59 3.24
C ASP A 198 8.94 -4.38 3.09
N ALA A 199 7.83 -3.70 2.88
CA ALA A 199 6.54 -4.31 2.55
C ALA A 199 5.68 -3.40 1.67
N ILE A 200 4.74 -4.01 0.95
CA ILE A 200 3.80 -3.30 0.10
C ILE A 200 2.37 -3.67 0.50
N PHE A 201 1.56 -2.66 0.76
CA PHE A 201 0.13 -2.80 0.98
C PHE A 201 -0.64 -2.38 -0.27
N VAL A 202 -1.36 -3.31 -0.90
CA VAL A 202 -2.04 -3.07 -2.19
C VAL A 202 -3.55 -3.15 -2.05
N VAL A 203 -4.25 -2.15 -2.56
CA VAL A 203 -5.70 -2.16 -2.72
C VAL A 203 -6.05 -2.60 -4.15
N ASP A 204 -6.75 -3.73 -4.28
CA ASP A 204 -7.13 -4.36 -5.57
C ASP A 204 -5.92 -4.84 -6.39
N PRO A 205 -5.27 -5.97 -6.00
CA PRO A 205 -4.10 -6.51 -6.69
C PRO A 205 -4.33 -6.83 -8.18
N LYS A 206 -5.59 -7.03 -8.58
CA LYS A 206 -5.94 -7.27 -9.98
C LYS A 206 -5.71 -6.03 -10.84
N LYS A 207 -5.96 -4.85 -10.30
CA LYS A 207 -5.71 -3.58 -10.98
C LYS A 207 -4.22 -3.25 -11.01
N GLU A 208 -3.53 -3.51 -9.91
CA GLU A 208 -2.12 -3.17 -9.69
C GLU A 208 -1.17 -4.32 -10.09
N LYS A 209 -1.43 -4.97 -11.24
CA LYS A 209 -0.67 -6.14 -11.71
C LYS A 209 0.83 -5.90 -11.79
N ILE A 210 1.23 -4.72 -12.29
CA ILE A 210 2.65 -4.37 -12.48
C ILE A 210 3.34 -4.24 -11.13
N CYS A 211 2.71 -3.56 -10.16
CA CYS A 211 3.20 -3.46 -8.79
C CYS A 211 3.41 -4.84 -8.17
N VAL A 212 2.41 -5.73 -8.29
CA VAL A 212 2.49 -7.10 -7.77
C VAL A 212 3.63 -7.90 -8.41
N GLN A 213 3.83 -7.74 -9.73
CA GLN A 213 4.93 -8.41 -10.44
C GLN A 213 6.30 -7.90 -9.99
N GLU A 214 6.46 -6.59 -9.86
CA GLU A 214 7.71 -5.98 -9.40
C GLU A 214 8.03 -6.38 -7.96
N ALA A 215 7.04 -6.33 -7.06
CA ALA A 215 7.19 -6.81 -5.68
C ALA A 215 7.65 -8.28 -5.62
N HIS A 216 7.05 -9.12 -6.45
CA HIS A 216 7.41 -10.52 -6.53
C HIS A 216 8.84 -10.73 -7.06
N THR A 217 9.24 -9.98 -8.11
CA THR A 217 10.58 -10.03 -8.68
C THR A 217 11.66 -9.65 -7.67
N LEU A 218 11.35 -8.70 -6.80
CA LEU A 218 12.26 -8.22 -5.75
C LEU A 218 12.13 -9.00 -4.43
N GLY A 219 11.20 -9.96 -4.33
CA GLY A 219 10.97 -10.73 -3.11
C GLY A 219 10.35 -9.92 -1.96
N ILE A 220 9.72 -8.78 -2.24
CA ILE A 220 9.11 -7.92 -1.23
C ILE A 220 7.79 -8.53 -0.74
N PRO A 221 7.56 -8.63 0.58
CA PRO A 221 6.29 -9.06 1.15
C PRO A 221 5.14 -8.18 0.67
N LEU A 222 4.06 -8.82 0.20
CA LEU A 222 2.90 -8.12 -0.32
C LEU A 222 1.65 -8.49 0.46
N ILE A 223 0.99 -7.49 0.99
CA ILE A 223 -0.29 -7.58 1.68
C ILE A 223 -1.35 -6.91 0.82
N GLY A 224 -2.43 -7.59 0.51
CA GLY A 224 -3.40 -7.07 -0.44
C GLY A 224 -4.85 -7.18 0.01
N ILE A 225 -5.64 -6.14 -0.27
CA ILE A 225 -7.08 -6.19 -0.18
C ILE A 225 -7.61 -6.74 -1.50
N ALA A 226 -8.01 -8.02 -1.50
CA ALA A 226 -8.51 -8.74 -2.67
C ALA A 226 -10.03 -8.85 -2.65
N ASP A 227 -10.64 -8.77 -3.84
CA ASP A 227 -12.06 -9.00 -4.07
C ASP A 227 -12.25 -10.32 -4.82
N THR A 228 -13.49 -10.76 -5.04
CA THR A 228 -13.86 -12.03 -5.71
C THR A 228 -13.30 -12.21 -7.11
N ASN A 229 -12.84 -11.14 -7.75
CA ASN A 229 -12.25 -11.16 -9.09
C ASN A 229 -10.72 -11.36 -9.09
N CYS A 230 -10.08 -11.41 -7.93
CA CYS A 230 -8.63 -11.54 -7.77
C CYS A 230 -8.19 -13.02 -7.73
N ASP A 231 -6.91 -13.26 -7.95
CA ASP A 231 -6.28 -14.56 -7.70
C ASP A 231 -5.64 -14.52 -6.30
N PRO A 232 -6.14 -15.29 -5.31
CA PRO A 232 -5.59 -15.30 -3.96
C PRO A 232 -4.21 -15.98 -3.90
N ASP A 233 -3.92 -16.86 -4.88
CA ASP A 233 -2.71 -17.67 -4.91
C ASP A 233 -1.66 -17.19 -5.91
N ARG A 234 -1.73 -15.96 -6.35
CA ARG A 234 -0.86 -15.48 -7.42
C ARG A 234 0.62 -15.65 -7.09
N LYS A 235 1.09 -16.88 -7.24
CA LYS A 235 2.45 -17.15 -7.70
C LYS A 235 2.46 -16.64 -9.12
N SER A 236 3.24 -15.59 -9.38
CA SER A 236 3.40 -15.01 -10.71
C SER A 236 3.20 -16.05 -11.80
N THR A 237 2.26 -15.80 -12.67
CA THR A 237 2.27 -16.48 -13.95
C THR A 237 2.68 -15.46 -14.99
N VAL A 238 3.70 -15.81 -15.68
CA VAL A 238 4.14 -15.35 -16.99
C VAL A 238 3.05 -14.72 -17.81
#